data_cb2e34dfa01c0235604cfc4f18309932
#
_entry.id   cb2e34dfa01c0235604cfc4f18309932
#
_cell.length_a   1.000
_cell.length_b   1.000
_cell.length_c   1.000
_cell.angle_alpha   90.00
_cell.angle_beta   90.00
_cell.angle_gamma   90.00
#
_symmetry.space_group_name_H-M   'P 1'
#
loop_
_entity.id
_entity.type
_entity.pdbx_description
1 polymer ?
#
loop_
_entity_poly.entity_id
_entity_poly.type
_entity_poly.pdbx_seq_one_letter_code
_entity_poly.pdbx_strand_id
1 'polypeptide(L)'
;MKKVLLIVLWLFSMSSWAQTSPDALLDGLHQDAHEGNFQTYFERYTPDAVFLGTDKTERWSIEEFKAYAEPAFADGHGWTYEVVERNWEGDGQTRWFDEILFNEKLGHCRGTGVVEWVEGEWKIAHYALTMLVPNAIAAEVGSQTIEADK
;
A
#
# COMPACT_ATOMS: atom_id res chain seq x y z
N MET A 1 33.65 -32.47 -44.67
CA MET A 1 32.89 -32.67 -43.44
C MET A 1 32.79 -31.33 -42.73
N LYS A 2 31.65 -30.62 -42.83
CA LYS A 2 31.42 -29.31 -42.24
C LYS A 2 30.82 -29.51 -40.82
N LYS A 3 31.55 -29.11 -39.78
CA LYS A 3 31.03 -29.12 -38.38
C LYS A 3 30.12 -27.92 -38.21
N VAL A 4 28.82 -28.15 -37.98
CA VAL A 4 27.85 -27.13 -37.59
C VAL A 4 27.96 -26.93 -36.07
N LEU A 5 28.39 -25.76 -35.68
CA LEU A 5 28.45 -25.34 -34.27
C LEU A 5 27.09 -24.79 -33.85
N LEU A 6 26.35 -25.58 -33.08
CA LEU A 6 25.08 -25.12 -32.46
C LEU A 6 25.39 -24.21 -31.26
N ILE A 7 25.18 -22.90 -31.44
CA ILE A 7 25.22 -21.94 -30.36
C ILE A 7 23.85 -21.96 -29.69
N VAL A 8 23.76 -22.56 -28.50
CA VAL A 8 22.59 -22.48 -27.64
C VAL A 8 22.61 -21.13 -26.89
N LEU A 9 21.79 -20.17 -27.34
CA LEU A 9 21.57 -18.93 -26.63
C LEU A 9 20.71 -19.23 -25.39
N TRP A 10 21.32 -19.16 -24.21
CA TRP A 10 20.60 -19.10 -22.95
C TRP A 10 20.03 -17.69 -22.80
N LEU A 11 18.73 -17.55 -23.06
CA LEU A 11 17.98 -16.36 -22.66
C LEU A 11 17.83 -16.39 -21.13
N PHE A 12 18.72 -15.69 -20.44
CA PHE A 12 18.51 -15.32 -19.06
C PHE A 12 17.31 -14.37 -19.01
N SER A 13 16.15 -14.89 -18.60
CA SER A 13 15.04 -14.04 -18.17
C SER A 13 15.53 -13.22 -16.99
N MET A 14 15.81 -11.95 -17.23
CA MET A 14 16.03 -10.98 -16.15
C MET A 14 14.70 -10.81 -15.42
N SER A 15 14.48 -11.62 -14.39
CA SER A 15 13.42 -11.38 -13.43
C SER A 15 13.63 -9.99 -12.87
N SER A 16 12.63 -9.15 -13.00
CA SER A 16 12.60 -7.77 -12.51
C SER A 16 12.88 -7.77 -11.00
N TRP A 17 14.02 -7.25 -10.62
CA TRP A 17 14.44 -7.05 -9.22
C TRP A 17 13.80 -5.79 -8.63
N ALA A 18 12.52 -5.53 -8.93
CA ALA A 18 11.85 -4.25 -8.68
C ALA A 18 11.26 -4.08 -7.27
N GLN A 19 11.47 -5.00 -6.32
CA GLN A 19 10.98 -4.84 -4.94
C GLN A 19 12.04 -5.20 -3.89
N THR A 20 13.22 -4.63 -4.00
CA THR A 20 14.34 -4.92 -3.09
C THR A 20 14.33 -4.09 -1.80
N SER A 21 13.47 -3.09 -1.67
CA SER A 21 13.38 -2.24 -0.49
C SER A 21 11.93 -2.05 -0.01
N PRO A 22 11.72 -1.81 1.29
CA PRO A 22 10.41 -1.44 1.82
C PRO A 22 9.85 -0.15 1.19
N ASP A 23 10.71 0.82 0.84
CA ASP A 23 10.29 2.03 0.14
C ASP A 23 9.71 1.72 -1.24
N ALA A 24 10.38 0.89 -2.02
CA ALA A 24 9.89 0.49 -3.34
C ALA A 24 8.55 -0.27 -3.28
N LEU A 25 8.29 -1.02 -2.20
CA LEU A 25 7.01 -1.66 -1.95
C LEU A 25 5.89 -0.62 -1.79
N LEU A 26 6.08 0.39 -0.93
CA LEU A 26 5.07 1.41 -0.67
C LEU A 26 4.91 2.40 -1.81
N ASP A 27 5.99 2.78 -2.49
CA ASP A 27 5.92 3.61 -3.70
C ASP A 27 5.09 2.91 -4.78
N GLY A 28 5.34 1.61 -4.99
CA GLY A 28 4.54 0.80 -5.89
C GLY A 28 3.08 0.65 -5.45
N LEU A 29 2.80 0.57 -4.15
CA LEU A 29 1.43 0.54 -3.62
C LEU A 29 0.65 1.80 -4.04
N HIS A 30 1.23 2.97 -3.81
CA HIS A 30 0.59 4.25 -4.17
C HIS A 30 0.46 4.42 -5.68
N GLN A 31 1.46 3.98 -6.44
CA GLN A 31 1.40 4.01 -7.90
C GLN A 31 0.31 3.09 -8.46
N ASP A 32 0.23 1.84 -7.98
CA ASP A 32 -0.80 0.89 -8.43
C ASP A 32 -2.21 1.39 -8.10
N ALA A 33 -2.40 2.03 -6.94
CA ALA A 33 -3.66 2.65 -6.59
C ALA A 33 -4.02 3.80 -7.54
N HIS A 34 -3.06 4.69 -7.84
CA HIS A 34 -3.26 5.81 -8.76
C HIS A 34 -3.60 5.35 -10.18
N GLU A 35 -2.94 4.29 -10.66
CA GLU A 35 -3.10 3.75 -12.01
C GLU A 35 -4.26 2.75 -12.15
N GLY A 36 -4.93 2.40 -11.04
CA GLY A 36 -6.01 1.42 -11.05
C GLY A 36 -5.55 -0.03 -11.26
N ASN A 37 -4.30 -0.33 -10.93
CA ASN A 37 -3.69 -1.65 -11.08
C ASN A 37 -4.13 -2.59 -9.94
N PHE A 38 -5.39 -3.00 -9.92
CA PHE A 38 -6.01 -3.76 -8.84
C PHE A 38 -5.22 -5.01 -8.43
N GLN A 39 -4.85 -5.84 -9.40
CA GLN A 39 -4.17 -7.10 -9.14
C GLN A 39 -2.82 -6.88 -8.45
N THR A 40 -1.96 -6.03 -9.02
CA THR A 40 -0.62 -5.75 -8.47
C THR A 40 -0.68 -5.00 -7.14
N TYR A 41 -1.67 -4.13 -6.94
CA TYR A 41 -1.93 -3.47 -5.66
C TYR A 41 -2.13 -4.49 -4.53
N PHE A 42 -2.99 -5.49 -4.73
CA PHE A 42 -3.29 -6.50 -3.72
C PHE A 42 -2.23 -7.60 -3.60
N GLU A 43 -1.43 -7.85 -4.63
CA GLU A 43 -0.25 -8.73 -4.55
C GLU A 43 0.85 -8.21 -3.61
N ARG A 44 0.81 -6.91 -3.24
CA ARG A 44 1.74 -6.31 -2.27
C ARG A 44 1.45 -6.67 -0.82
N TYR A 45 0.28 -7.22 -0.54
CA TYR A 45 -0.13 -7.60 0.81
C TYR A 45 0.17 -9.09 1.08
N THR A 46 0.36 -9.42 2.37
CA THR A 46 0.33 -10.82 2.80
C THR A 46 -1.11 -11.35 2.74
N PRO A 47 -1.32 -12.68 2.61
CA PRO A 47 -2.67 -13.25 2.54
C PRO A 47 -3.52 -13.00 3.79
N ASP A 48 -2.90 -12.80 4.94
CA ASP A 48 -3.51 -12.54 6.24
C ASP A 48 -3.42 -11.07 6.68
N ALA A 49 -3.06 -10.18 5.76
CA ALA A 49 -2.95 -8.76 6.04
C ALA A 49 -4.28 -8.16 6.53
N VAL A 50 -4.14 -7.13 7.37
CA VAL A 50 -5.27 -6.34 7.87
C VAL A 50 -5.12 -4.90 7.40
N PHE A 51 -6.19 -4.36 6.83
CA PHE A 51 -6.29 -2.95 6.47
C PHE A 51 -7.28 -2.22 7.39
N LEU A 52 -6.88 -1.08 7.92
CA LEU A 52 -7.74 -0.16 8.65
C LEU A 52 -7.95 1.09 7.81
N GLY A 53 -9.21 1.36 7.46
CA GLY A 53 -9.59 2.59 6.76
C GLY A 53 -9.80 3.76 7.72
N THR A 54 -10.36 4.84 7.19
CA THR A 54 -10.54 6.10 7.94
C THR A 54 -11.78 6.13 8.82
N ASP A 55 -12.73 5.20 8.63
CA ASP A 55 -13.91 5.04 9.47
C ASP A 55 -13.68 3.96 10.54
N LYS A 56 -14.26 4.15 11.72
CA LYS A 56 -14.13 3.21 12.86
C LYS A 56 -14.62 1.80 12.57
N THR A 57 -15.46 1.61 11.56
CA THR A 57 -16.00 0.30 11.15
C THR A 57 -15.12 -0.38 10.10
N GLU A 58 -14.16 0.33 9.53
CA GLU A 58 -13.31 -0.12 8.43
C GLU A 58 -12.09 -0.89 8.96
N ARG A 59 -12.32 -2.08 9.47
CA ARG A 59 -11.29 -3.06 9.80
C ARG A 59 -11.52 -4.30 8.94
N TRP A 60 -10.71 -4.46 7.91
CA TRP A 60 -10.89 -5.48 6.90
C TRP A 60 -9.76 -6.50 6.87
N SER A 61 -10.11 -7.76 6.68
CA SER A 61 -9.21 -8.74 6.07
C SER A 61 -8.88 -8.31 4.64
N ILE A 62 -7.84 -8.89 4.06
CA ILE A 62 -7.46 -8.53 2.69
C ILE A 62 -8.57 -8.85 1.67
N GLU A 63 -9.34 -9.91 1.89
CA GLU A 63 -10.46 -10.28 1.01
C GLU A 63 -11.64 -9.29 1.11
N GLU A 64 -11.97 -8.82 2.30
CA GLU A 64 -12.97 -7.77 2.50
C GLU A 64 -12.51 -6.44 1.90
N PHE A 65 -11.22 -6.11 2.04
CA PHE A 65 -10.66 -4.90 1.45
C PHE A 65 -10.65 -4.97 -0.09
N LYS A 66 -10.36 -6.12 -0.70
CA LYS A 66 -10.51 -6.33 -2.14
C LYS A 66 -11.93 -6.03 -2.61
N ALA A 67 -12.92 -6.61 -1.93
CA ALA A 67 -14.33 -6.41 -2.29
C ALA A 67 -14.76 -4.93 -2.17
N TYR A 68 -14.24 -4.21 -1.16
CA TYR A 68 -14.47 -2.78 -0.99
C TYR A 68 -13.81 -1.94 -2.10
N ALA A 69 -12.58 -2.30 -2.47
CA ALA A 69 -11.77 -1.53 -3.43
C ALA A 69 -12.18 -1.77 -4.91
N GLU A 70 -12.71 -2.94 -5.23
CA GLU A 70 -13.01 -3.36 -6.60
C GLU A 70 -13.80 -2.31 -7.41
N PRO A 71 -14.89 -1.70 -6.91
CA PRO A 71 -15.61 -0.68 -7.65
C PRO A 71 -14.78 0.58 -7.94
N ALA A 72 -13.91 0.98 -7.00
CA ALA A 72 -13.07 2.16 -7.17
C ALA A 72 -11.99 1.94 -8.25
N PHE A 73 -11.46 0.73 -8.36
CA PHE A 73 -10.47 0.38 -9.38
C PHE A 73 -11.06 0.05 -10.76
N ALA A 74 -12.36 -0.27 -10.82
CA ALA A 74 -13.04 -0.64 -12.07
C ALA A 74 -13.03 0.48 -13.13
N ASP A 75 -12.96 1.74 -12.70
CA ASP A 75 -12.91 2.92 -13.58
C ASP A 75 -11.48 3.25 -14.08
N GLY A 76 -10.50 2.38 -13.80
CA GLY A 76 -9.11 2.53 -14.26
C GLY A 76 -8.25 3.45 -13.39
N HIS A 77 -8.73 3.82 -12.22
CA HIS A 77 -7.98 4.49 -11.17
C HIS A 77 -8.63 4.19 -9.82
N GLY A 78 -7.84 4.00 -8.78
CA GLY A 78 -8.33 3.84 -7.42
C GLY A 78 -8.31 5.19 -6.68
N TRP A 79 -7.32 5.37 -5.84
CA TRP A 79 -7.11 6.59 -5.07
C TRP A 79 -5.68 7.12 -5.23
N THR A 80 -5.54 8.43 -5.10
CA THR A 80 -4.25 9.11 -5.25
C THR A 80 -3.81 9.69 -3.92
N TYR A 81 -2.62 9.30 -3.49
CA TYR A 81 -1.93 9.90 -2.35
C TYR A 81 -0.54 10.34 -2.77
N GLU A 82 -0.18 11.58 -2.42
CA GLU A 82 1.19 12.08 -2.55
C GLU A 82 1.93 11.84 -1.25
N VAL A 83 3.07 11.17 -1.30
CA VAL A 83 3.93 10.94 -0.13
C VAL A 83 4.69 12.23 0.20
N VAL A 84 4.42 12.80 1.37
CA VAL A 84 5.10 14.00 1.86
C VAL A 84 6.34 13.65 2.66
N GLU A 85 6.23 12.62 3.50
CA GLU A 85 7.30 12.13 4.37
C GLU A 85 7.07 10.64 4.66
N ARG A 86 8.13 9.88 4.84
CA ARG A 86 8.08 8.49 5.28
C ARG A 86 9.23 8.19 6.23
N ASN A 87 8.94 7.52 7.32
CA ASN A 87 9.89 7.09 8.31
C ASN A 87 9.81 5.58 8.52
N TRP A 88 10.94 4.96 8.79
CA TRP A 88 11.07 3.53 9.00
C TRP A 88 11.70 3.23 10.34
N GLU A 89 11.17 2.19 11.00
CA GLU A 89 11.72 1.64 12.23
C GLU A 89 11.81 0.11 12.12
N GLY A 90 12.57 -0.47 13.04
CA GLY A 90 12.84 -1.92 13.06
C GLY A 90 13.98 -2.35 12.15
N ASP A 91 14.38 -3.59 12.30
CA ASP A 91 15.44 -4.23 11.53
C ASP A 91 15.05 -5.67 11.14
N GLY A 92 15.87 -6.31 10.31
CA GLY A 92 15.62 -7.68 9.88
C GLY A 92 14.43 -7.81 8.93
N GLN A 93 13.61 -8.85 9.17
CA GLN A 93 12.55 -9.29 8.27
C GLN A 93 11.18 -8.68 8.57
N THR A 94 11.05 -7.90 9.62
CA THR A 94 9.83 -7.18 9.99
C THR A 94 10.19 -5.74 10.26
N ARG A 95 9.52 -4.81 9.61
CA ARG A 95 9.68 -3.37 9.79
C ARG A 95 8.32 -2.70 9.91
N TRP A 96 8.30 -1.57 10.57
CA TRP A 96 7.11 -0.72 10.63
C TRP A 96 7.46 0.67 10.15
N PHE A 97 6.43 1.38 9.70
CA PHE A 97 6.59 2.71 9.12
C PHE A 97 5.45 3.62 9.54
N ASP A 98 5.71 4.90 9.41
CA ASP A 98 4.69 5.92 9.26
C ASP A 98 4.99 6.79 8.05
N GLU A 99 3.95 7.27 7.40
CA GLU A 99 4.06 8.22 6.31
C GLU A 99 3.02 9.33 6.41
N ILE A 100 3.41 10.55 6.05
CA ILE A 100 2.48 11.65 5.83
C ILE A 100 2.13 11.66 4.36
N LEU A 101 0.84 11.62 4.11
CA LEU A 101 0.25 11.59 2.79
C LEU A 101 -0.62 12.83 2.56
N PHE A 102 -0.73 13.27 1.33
CA PHE A 102 -1.72 14.27 0.94
C PHE A 102 -2.68 13.67 -0.09
N ASN A 103 -3.97 13.92 0.11
CA ASN A 103 -5.06 13.57 -0.80
C ASN A 103 -5.95 14.79 -1.00
N GLU A 104 -6.31 15.11 -2.23
CA GLU A 104 -7.10 16.32 -2.55
C GLU A 104 -8.46 16.37 -1.84
N LYS A 105 -9.08 15.21 -1.58
CA LYS A 105 -10.40 15.11 -0.93
C LYS A 105 -10.30 15.09 0.59
N LEU A 106 -9.31 14.39 1.15
CA LEU A 106 -9.20 14.12 2.59
C LEU A 106 -8.19 15.03 3.29
N GLY A 107 -7.39 15.80 2.54
CA GLY A 107 -6.30 16.59 3.07
C GLY A 107 -5.12 15.72 3.50
N HIS A 108 -4.43 16.11 4.58
CA HIS A 108 -3.33 15.31 5.09
C HIS A 108 -3.84 14.08 5.83
N CYS A 109 -3.22 12.95 5.51
CA CYS A 109 -3.47 11.67 6.15
C CYS A 109 -2.16 11.11 6.71
N ARG A 110 -2.27 10.13 7.60
CA ARG A 110 -1.16 9.30 8.04
C ARG A 110 -1.42 7.86 7.65
N GLY A 111 -0.49 7.28 6.89
CA GLY A 111 -0.36 5.85 6.73
C GLY A 111 0.57 5.32 7.82
N THR A 112 0.21 4.24 8.48
CA THR A 112 1.10 3.48 9.35
C THR A 112 0.96 2.00 9.03
N GLY A 113 2.02 1.23 9.20
CA GLY A 113 1.90 -0.19 8.92
C GLY A 113 3.12 -1.00 9.27
N VAL A 114 2.98 -2.29 8.98
CA VAL A 114 4.02 -3.30 9.16
C VAL A 114 4.26 -3.99 7.84
N VAL A 115 5.53 -4.16 7.49
CA VAL A 115 5.96 -4.94 6.34
C VAL A 115 6.83 -6.10 6.78
N GLU A 116 6.72 -7.21 6.07
CA GLU A 116 7.44 -8.44 6.34
C GLU A 116 8.17 -8.93 5.08
N TRP A 117 9.34 -9.51 5.30
CA TRP A 117 10.10 -10.18 4.25
C TRP A 117 9.62 -11.62 4.09
N VAL A 118 8.89 -11.88 3.00
CA VAL A 118 8.25 -13.17 2.72
C VAL A 118 8.75 -13.69 1.37
N GLU A 119 9.35 -14.88 1.37
CA GLU A 119 9.77 -15.60 0.13
C GLU A 119 10.61 -14.77 -0.86
N GLY A 120 11.45 -13.86 -0.33
CA GLY A 120 12.38 -13.09 -1.16
C GLY A 120 11.85 -11.70 -1.58
N GLU A 121 10.72 -11.25 -1.04
CA GLU A 121 10.15 -9.93 -1.29
C GLU A 121 9.50 -9.32 -0.03
N TRP A 122 9.39 -7.98 0.00
CA TRP A 122 8.66 -7.29 1.04
C TRP A 122 7.16 -7.32 0.75
N LYS A 123 6.36 -7.61 1.79
CA LYS A 123 4.89 -7.60 1.76
C LYS A 123 4.33 -6.78 2.89
N ILE A 124 3.17 -6.18 2.69
CA ILE A 124 2.45 -5.44 3.72
C ILE A 124 1.62 -6.43 4.54
N ALA A 125 1.90 -6.53 5.84
CA ALA A 125 1.14 -7.34 6.78
C ALA A 125 0.04 -6.54 7.49
N HIS A 126 0.24 -5.24 7.63
CA HIS A 126 -0.73 -4.34 8.24
C HIS A 126 -0.60 -2.93 7.64
N TYR A 127 -1.73 -2.28 7.37
CA TYR A 127 -1.79 -0.88 6.98
C TYR A 127 -2.97 -0.19 7.65
N ALA A 128 -2.75 0.97 8.21
CA ALA A 128 -3.80 1.83 8.76
C ALA A 128 -3.69 3.24 8.16
N LEU A 129 -4.82 3.74 7.66
CA LEU A 129 -4.94 5.10 7.13
C LEU A 129 -5.78 5.95 8.10
N THR A 130 -5.26 7.12 8.46
CA THR A 130 -5.93 8.04 9.37
C THR A 130 -5.91 9.46 8.82
N MET A 131 -7.05 10.15 8.82
CA MET A 131 -7.10 11.57 8.51
C MET A 131 -6.43 12.37 9.64
N LEU A 132 -5.60 13.35 9.29
CA LEU A 132 -4.93 14.21 10.26
C LEU A 132 -5.74 15.48 10.50
N VAL A 133 -6.20 15.65 11.72
CA VAL A 133 -6.96 16.82 12.14
C VAL A 133 -6.03 17.82 12.83
N PRO A 134 -5.93 19.08 12.36
CA PRO A 134 -5.18 20.11 13.05
C PRO A 134 -5.71 20.35 14.47
N ASN A 135 -4.82 20.48 15.45
CA ASN A 135 -5.19 20.69 16.86
C ASN A 135 -6.14 21.87 17.06
N ALA A 136 -6.03 22.91 16.23
CA ALA A 136 -6.85 24.11 16.33
C ALA A 136 -8.36 23.85 16.13
N ILE A 137 -8.74 22.80 15.41
CA ILE A 137 -10.14 22.45 15.11
C ILE A 137 -10.52 21.07 15.66
N ALA A 138 -9.63 20.39 16.39
CA ALA A 138 -9.85 19.02 16.83
C ALA A 138 -11.12 18.87 17.72
N ALA A 139 -11.41 19.83 18.57
CA ALA A 139 -12.60 19.81 19.42
C ALA A 139 -13.90 19.94 18.61
N GLU A 140 -13.90 20.76 17.56
CA GLU A 140 -15.04 20.92 16.65
C GLU A 140 -15.29 19.63 15.87
N VAL A 141 -14.23 19.07 15.25
CA VAL A 141 -14.31 17.79 14.51
C VAL A 141 -14.78 16.67 15.44
N GLY A 142 -14.25 16.59 16.68
CA GLY A 142 -14.69 15.61 17.67
C GLY A 142 -16.19 15.72 17.99
N SER A 143 -16.72 16.93 18.07
CA SER A 143 -18.17 17.15 18.29
C SER A 143 -19.00 16.67 17.09
N GLN A 144 -18.53 16.92 15.85
CA GLN A 144 -19.20 16.49 14.62
C GLN A 144 -19.20 14.96 14.50
N THR A 145 -18.10 14.28 14.82
CA THR A 145 -18.03 12.81 14.78
C THR A 145 -18.95 12.17 15.79
N ILE A 146 -19.05 12.72 17.02
CA ILE A 146 -19.98 12.25 18.05
C ILE A 146 -21.44 12.41 17.60
N GLU A 147 -21.77 13.49 16.90
CA GLU A 147 -23.12 13.70 16.38
C GLU A 147 -23.45 12.76 15.23
N ALA A 148 -22.50 12.52 14.33
CA ALA A 148 -22.66 11.63 13.20
C ALA A 148 -22.83 10.14 13.61
N ASP A 149 -22.41 9.78 14.82
CA ASP A 149 -22.49 8.42 15.37
C ASP A 149 -23.82 8.12 16.10
N LYS A 150 -24.74 9.08 16.21
CA LYS A 150 -26.07 8.92 16.86
C LYS A 150 -27.11 8.37 15.90
#